data_5d346ae83c83c7452f19fe0753485825
#
_entry.id   5d346ae83c83c7452f19fe0753485825
#
_cell.length_a   1.000
_cell.length_b   1.000
_cell.length_c   1.000
_cell.angle_alpha   90.00
_cell.angle_beta   90.00
_cell.angle_gamma   90.00
#
_symmetry.space_group_name_H-M   'P 1'
#
loop_
_entity.id
_entity.type
_entity.pdbx_description
1 polymer ?
#
loop_
_entity_poly.entity_id
_entity_poly.type
_entity_poly.pdbx_seq_one_letter_code
_entity_poly.pdbx_strand_id
1 'polypeptide(L)' 'ETKKKYIASQQNWSCNKCKQKLNHTFEVDHKIRLDQGGTNEVSNLEALCRECHGQKTSFENF' A
#
# COMPACT_ATOMS: atom_id res chain seq x y z
N GLU A 1 -7.76 -3.76 9.66
CA GLU A 1 -9.12 -3.80 9.18
C GLU A 1 -9.62 -2.44 8.84
N THR A 2 -10.06 -1.70 9.87
CA THR A 2 -10.61 -0.37 9.63
C THR A 2 -9.58 0.54 8.98
N LYS A 3 -8.35 0.47 9.47
CA LYS A 3 -7.28 1.30 8.94
C LYS A 3 -6.99 0.98 7.48
N LYS A 4 -7.04 -0.30 7.12
CA LYS A 4 -6.80 -0.72 5.76
C LYS A 4 -7.83 -0.14 4.81
N LYS A 5 -9.10 -0.20 5.19
CA LYS A 5 -10.17 0.35 4.37
C LYS A 5 -10.09 1.87 4.31
N TYR A 6 -9.70 2.48 5.41
CA TYR A 6 -9.57 3.93 5.45
C TYR A 6 -8.52 4.41 4.43
N ILE A 7 -7.39 3.75 4.41
CA ILE A 7 -6.32 4.12 3.48
C ILE A 7 -6.78 3.96 2.04
N ALA A 8 -7.46 2.86 1.73
CA ALA A 8 -7.97 2.64 0.39
C ALA A 8 -8.98 3.71 0.00
N SER A 9 -9.85 4.09 0.93
CA SER A 9 -10.86 5.11 0.64
C SER A 9 -10.24 6.48 0.38
N GLN A 10 -9.13 6.77 1.05
CA GLN A 10 -8.42 8.03 0.82
C GLN A 10 -7.82 8.09 -0.58
N GLN A 11 -7.63 6.96 -1.21
CA GLN A 11 -7.11 6.86 -2.57
C GLN A 11 -8.22 6.62 -3.58
N ASN A 12 -9.49 6.83 -3.18
CA ASN A 12 -10.64 6.57 -4.03
C ASN A 12 -10.67 5.14 -4.51
N TRP A 13 -10.20 4.22 -3.67
CA TRP A 13 -10.17 2.78 -3.95
C TRP A 13 -9.35 2.47 -5.20
N SER A 14 -8.29 3.24 -5.42
CA SER A 14 -7.38 3.06 -6.55
C SER A 14 -5.99 2.73 -6.03
N CYS A 15 -5.26 1.90 -6.77
CA CYS A 15 -3.88 1.58 -6.44
C CYS A 15 -3.04 2.86 -6.46
N ASN A 16 -2.18 3.01 -5.46
CA ASN A 16 -1.37 4.22 -5.36
C ASN A 16 -0.28 4.26 -6.44
N LYS A 17 0.01 3.15 -7.08
CA LYS A 17 1.04 3.10 -8.11
C LYS A 17 0.47 3.07 -9.52
N CYS A 18 -0.34 2.06 -9.84
CA CYS A 18 -0.85 1.92 -11.21
C CYS A 18 -2.20 2.59 -11.42
N LYS A 19 -2.84 3.07 -10.35
CA LYS A 19 -4.09 3.82 -10.42
C LYS A 19 -5.29 2.97 -10.85
N GLN A 20 -5.12 1.66 -10.95
CA GLN A 20 -6.25 0.79 -11.24
C GLN A 20 -7.09 0.59 -10.00
N LYS A 21 -8.37 0.29 -10.21
CA LYS A 21 -9.28 0.13 -9.08
C LYS A 21 -8.87 -1.06 -8.24
N LEU A 22 -8.87 -0.85 -6.93
CA LEU A 22 -8.54 -1.90 -5.97
C LEU A 22 -9.67 -2.90 -5.87
N ASN A 23 -9.34 -4.16 -5.67
CA ASN A 23 -10.33 -5.19 -5.41
C ASN A 23 -10.08 -5.77 -4.01
N HIS A 24 -10.77 -6.84 -3.68
CA HIS A 24 -10.69 -7.39 -2.32
C HIS A 24 -9.32 -7.97 -1.98
N THR A 25 -8.42 -8.08 -2.96
CA THR A 25 -7.08 -8.62 -2.73
C THR A 25 -6.03 -7.54 -2.52
N PHE A 26 -6.44 -6.28 -2.43
CA PHE A 26 -5.49 -5.20 -2.27
C PHE A 26 -4.73 -5.33 -0.94
N GLU A 27 -3.52 -4.76 -0.92
CA GLU A 27 -2.67 -4.80 0.26
C GLU A 27 -2.25 -3.40 0.65
N VAL A 28 -1.97 -3.22 1.94
CA VAL A 28 -1.45 -1.95 2.45
C VAL A 28 0.02 -2.13 2.76
N ASP A 29 0.83 -1.18 2.31
CA ASP A 29 2.27 -1.23 2.49
C ASP A 29 2.76 0.11 3.02
N HIS A 30 3.98 0.12 3.53
CA HIS A 30 4.61 1.33 4.03
C HIS A 30 5.30 2.07 2.88
N LYS A 31 5.14 3.39 2.84
CA LYS A 31 5.84 4.21 1.85
C LYS A 31 7.32 4.22 2.16
N ILE A 32 7.66 4.40 3.43
CA ILE A 32 9.03 4.33 3.91
C ILE A 32 9.12 3.12 4.82
N ARG A 33 10.09 2.26 4.57
CA ARG A 33 10.24 1.03 5.33
C ARG A 33 10.50 1.35 6.81
N LEU A 34 10.02 0.47 7.68
CA LEU A 34 10.17 0.67 9.12
C LEU A 34 11.65 0.70 9.52
N ASP A 35 12.47 -0.11 8.87
CA ASP A 35 13.90 -0.16 9.18
C ASP A 35 14.65 1.03 8.58
N GLN A 36 13.96 1.91 7.87
CA GLN A 36 14.54 3.12 7.31
C GLN A 36 13.87 4.37 7.86
N GLY A 37 13.34 4.27 9.08
CA GLY A 37 12.74 5.40 9.75
C GLY A 37 11.26 5.60 9.49
N GLY A 38 10.63 4.65 8.82
CA GLY A 38 9.20 4.73 8.56
C GLY A 38 8.39 4.50 9.81
N THR A 39 7.10 4.87 9.74
CA THR A 39 6.19 4.72 10.86
C THR A 39 4.96 3.93 10.41
N ASN A 40 4.10 3.62 11.38
CA ASN A 40 2.82 2.96 11.10
C ASN A 40 1.68 3.95 10.96
N GLU A 41 1.98 5.23 10.82
CA GLU A 41 0.96 6.25 10.67
C GLU A 41 0.34 6.19 9.28
N VAL A 42 -0.92 6.62 9.21
CA VAL A 42 -1.65 6.60 7.95
C VAL A 42 -0.89 7.34 6.84
N SER A 43 -0.22 8.42 7.19
CA SER A 43 0.52 9.21 6.22
C SER A 43 1.67 8.43 5.58
N ASN A 44 2.12 7.36 6.23
CA ASN A 44 3.19 6.51 5.70
C ASN A 44 2.67 5.21 5.09
N LEU A 45 1.37 5.07 4.94
CA LEU A 45 0.78 3.85 4.41
C LEU A 45 0.14 4.12 3.07
N GLU A 46 0.14 3.12 2.21
CA GLU A 46 -0.48 3.21 0.91
C GLU A 46 -1.13 1.88 0.56
N ALA A 47 -2.24 1.95 -0.16
CA ALA A 47 -2.93 0.75 -0.62
C ALA A 47 -2.48 0.45 -2.05
N LEU A 48 -2.10 -0.78 -2.30
CA LEU A 48 -1.62 -1.22 -3.60
C LEU A 48 -2.41 -2.42 -4.05
N CYS A 49 -2.57 -2.55 -5.37
CA CYS A 49 -3.15 -3.77 -5.88
C CYS A 49 -2.16 -4.92 -5.68
N ARG A 50 -2.69 -6.15 -5.77
CA ARG A 50 -1.87 -7.31 -5.48
C ARG A 50 -0.60 -7.34 -6.32
N GLU A 51 -0.70 -6.97 -7.58
CA GLU A 51 0.45 -7.03 -8.48
C GLU A 51 1.50 -5.99 -8.14
N CYS A 52 1.08 -4.77 -7.86
CA CYS A 52 2.03 -3.73 -7.47
C CYS A 52 2.70 -4.06 -6.13
N HIS A 53 1.92 -4.58 -5.19
CA HIS A 53 2.48 -4.98 -3.91
C HIS A 53 3.50 -6.10 -4.08
N GLY A 54 3.19 -7.07 -4.92
CA GLY A 54 4.12 -8.16 -5.19
C GLY A 54 5.40 -7.68 -5.83
N GLN A 55 5.29 -6.77 -6.79
CA GLN A 55 6.46 -6.21 -7.45
C GLN A 55 7.33 -5.44 -6.49
N LYS A 56 6.71 -4.66 -5.60
CA LYS A 56 7.47 -3.89 -4.62
C LYS A 56 8.23 -4.82 -3.68
N THR A 57 7.56 -5.85 -3.19
CA THR A 57 8.21 -6.80 -2.30
C THR A 57 9.38 -7.50 -2.99
N SER A 58 9.17 -7.95 -4.22
CA SER A 58 10.22 -8.61 -4.98
C SER A 58 11.41 -7.68 -5.20
N PHE A 59 11.12 -6.43 -5.51
CA PHE A 59 12.16 -5.44 -5.76
C PHE A 59 12.96 -5.15 -4.50
N GLU A 60 12.29 -5.08 -3.36
CA GLU A 60 12.95 -4.75 -2.10
C GLU A 60 13.75 -5.91 -1.53
N ASN A 61 13.52 -7.10 -2.02
CA ASN A 61 14.24 -8.28 -1.54
C ASN A 61 15.55 -8.52 -2.27
N PHE A 62 15.93 -7.62 -3.13
CA PHE A 62 17.26 -7.66 -3.70
C PHE A 62 18.29 -7.13 -2.69
#